data_1e3ebae55703d1190cfacb8eb0b2d4c4
#
_entry.id   1e3ebae55703d1190cfacb8eb0b2d4c4
#
_cell.length_a   1.000
_cell.length_b   1.000
_cell.length_c   1.000
_cell.angle_alpha   90.00
_cell.angle_beta   90.00
_cell.angle_gamma   90.00
#
_symmetry.space_group_name_H-M   'P 1'
#
loop_
_entity.id
_entity.type
_entity.pdbx_description
1 polymer ?
#
loop_
_entity_poly.entity_id
_entity_poly.type
_entity_poly.pdbx_seq_one_letter_code
_entity_poly.pdbx_strand_id
1 'polypeptide(L)'
;MKKTLMVAALTGVFATAAHAQSSVTLYGLIDAGITYTNNNVAVAGGDGHSNWKATSGSVNGSRWGLRGAEDLGGGLKAIFTLENGFNIMNGTNGQGGREFGRQAFVGLSSTQFGAVTLGRQYDSVVDFIGPLALTGTQYGGTQFAHPFDNDNLDNTFRVNNSIKYTSANYAGFKLGAMYGFSNEAGGFADNRAYSIGASYNYGPLNIAGAYMQLNNVGSPTNNVNGAVTTDNTPFSAGRQRIFGGGINYAFGPATVGFVFTQTMLDDATSLNNVATNAGNINLGDSHVRFTNYEVNGRYNLTPALSIAGAYTYTDSRIAGEKPKFHQVSLQTAYALSKRTDVYLQGEYQHMTDDDNLPIGATINGVGMSSSSNQVSATVGVRHRF
;
A
#
# COMPACT_ATOMS: atom_id res chain seq x y z
N MET A 1 -8.28 -33.89 55.52
CA MET A 1 -7.15 -34.06 54.56
C MET A 1 -7.52 -34.11 53.08
N LYS A 2 -8.64 -34.76 52.64
CA LYS A 2 -9.02 -34.84 51.22
C LYS A 2 -9.46 -33.49 50.59
N LYS A 3 -10.08 -32.58 51.37
CA LYS A 3 -10.51 -31.26 50.89
C LYS A 3 -9.36 -30.26 50.71
N THR A 4 -8.30 -30.34 51.49
CA THR A 4 -7.11 -29.50 51.42
C THR A 4 -6.22 -29.86 50.21
N LEU A 5 -6.17 -31.14 49.84
CA LEU A 5 -5.45 -31.61 48.65
C LEU A 5 -6.13 -31.19 47.34
N MET A 6 -7.49 -31.09 47.35
CA MET A 6 -8.23 -30.64 46.16
C MET A 6 -8.10 -29.15 45.90
N VAL A 7 -7.99 -28.31 46.94
CA VAL A 7 -7.73 -26.87 46.82
C VAL A 7 -6.30 -26.62 46.36
N ALA A 8 -5.31 -27.40 46.84
CA ALA A 8 -3.92 -27.28 46.39
C ALA A 8 -3.73 -27.73 44.93
N ALA A 9 -4.48 -28.70 44.46
CA ALA A 9 -4.46 -29.12 43.06
C ALA A 9 -5.11 -28.08 42.12
N LEU A 10 -6.19 -27.42 42.53
CA LEU A 10 -6.81 -26.35 41.77
C LEU A 10 -5.90 -25.09 41.70
N THR A 11 -5.25 -24.69 42.79
CA THR A 11 -4.33 -23.57 42.82
C THR A 11 -3.05 -23.84 41.99
N GLY A 12 -2.59 -25.11 41.95
CA GLY A 12 -1.45 -25.50 41.11
C GLY A 12 -1.73 -25.44 39.60
N VAL A 13 -2.97 -25.68 39.16
CA VAL A 13 -3.36 -25.57 37.73
C VAL A 13 -3.46 -24.11 37.28
N PHE A 14 -3.84 -23.19 38.17
CA PHE A 14 -3.87 -21.75 37.84
C PHE A 14 -2.50 -21.09 37.92
N ALA A 15 -1.53 -21.64 38.66
CA ALA A 15 -0.18 -21.07 38.74
C ALA A 15 0.70 -21.34 37.50
N THR A 16 0.37 -22.34 36.67
CA THR A 16 1.07 -22.63 35.42
C THR A 16 0.55 -21.78 34.25
N ALA A 17 -0.59 -21.10 34.39
CA ALA A 17 -1.12 -20.17 33.36
C ALA A 17 -0.52 -18.74 33.43
N ALA A 18 0.35 -18.45 34.42
CA ALA A 18 0.82 -17.10 34.70
C ALA A 18 2.09 -16.67 33.90
N HIS A 19 2.50 -17.41 32.89
CA HIS A 19 3.66 -17.07 32.06
C HIS A 19 3.32 -16.73 30.60
N ALA A 20 2.08 -16.31 30.33
CA ALA A 20 1.77 -15.66 29.05
C ALA A 20 2.47 -14.29 29.02
N GLN A 21 3.65 -14.22 28.45
CA GLN A 21 4.36 -12.95 28.31
C GLN A 21 3.67 -12.12 27.22
N SER A 22 2.63 -11.39 27.64
CA SER A 22 1.94 -10.44 26.76
C SER A 22 2.83 -9.24 26.50
N SER A 23 3.03 -8.88 25.25
CA SER A 23 3.77 -7.69 24.88
C SER A 23 2.91 -6.75 24.04
N VAL A 24 2.88 -5.47 24.41
CA VAL A 24 2.33 -4.40 23.58
C VAL A 24 3.45 -3.44 23.24
N THR A 25 3.61 -3.17 21.95
CA THR A 25 4.65 -2.29 21.43
C THR A 25 3.99 -1.10 20.76
N LEU A 26 4.32 0.10 21.21
CA LEU A 26 4.10 1.34 20.47
C LEU A 26 5.19 1.46 19.42
N TYR A 27 4.80 1.77 18.18
CA TYR A 27 5.73 1.99 17.07
C TYR A 27 5.21 3.11 16.17
N GLY A 28 6.10 3.66 15.36
CA GLY A 28 5.68 4.67 14.41
C GLY A 28 6.80 5.16 13.48
N LEU A 29 6.37 6.03 12.58
CA LEU A 29 7.23 6.69 11.62
C LEU A 29 6.65 8.07 11.32
N ILE A 30 7.50 9.07 11.32
CA ILE A 30 7.20 10.43 10.90
C ILE A 30 8.05 10.74 9.68
N ASP A 31 7.40 11.18 8.60
CA ASP A 31 8.04 11.56 7.34
C ASP A 31 7.50 12.93 6.93
N ALA A 32 8.38 13.91 6.87
CA ALA A 32 8.06 15.30 6.58
C ALA A 32 9.02 15.87 5.53
N GLY A 33 8.49 16.57 4.54
CA GLY A 33 9.28 17.09 3.45
C GLY A 33 8.74 18.39 2.86
N ILE A 34 9.52 18.95 1.94
CA ILE A 34 9.12 20.05 1.07
C ILE A 34 9.19 19.51 -0.36
N THR A 35 8.07 19.62 -1.06
CA THR A 35 7.92 19.15 -2.43
C THR A 35 7.69 20.32 -3.37
N TYR A 36 8.47 20.36 -4.43
CA TYR A 36 8.25 21.16 -5.63
C TYR A 36 7.58 20.32 -6.71
N THR A 37 6.61 20.90 -7.42
CA THR A 37 5.99 20.29 -8.60
C THR A 37 5.78 21.38 -9.67
N ASN A 38 6.11 21.07 -10.90
CA ASN A 38 5.78 21.97 -12.01
C ASN A 38 4.36 21.71 -12.55
N ASN A 39 3.82 22.67 -13.33
CA ASN A 39 2.60 22.55 -14.13
C ASN A 39 1.37 21.99 -13.41
N ASN A 40 1.29 22.13 -12.09
CA ASN A 40 0.18 21.63 -11.31
C ASN A 40 -1.09 22.44 -11.57
N VAL A 41 -2.22 21.76 -11.81
CA VAL A 41 -3.51 22.43 -12.03
C VAL A 41 -4.32 22.50 -10.74
N ALA A 42 -5.03 23.61 -10.55
CA ALA A 42 -5.99 23.75 -9.44
C ALA A 42 -7.34 23.07 -9.74
N VAL A 43 -7.74 23.05 -11.02
CA VAL A 43 -8.94 22.40 -11.54
C VAL A 43 -8.62 21.72 -12.88
N ALA A 44 -9.35 20.67 -13.25
CA ALA A 44 -9.16 19.99 -14.53
C ALA A 44 -9.33 20.97 -15.70
N GLY A 45 -8.40 20.96 -16.66
CA GLY A 45 -8.37 21.88 -17.79
C GLY A 45 -7.95 23.32 -17.48
N GLY A 46 -7.50 23.60 -16.25
CA GLY A 46 -6.96 24.89 -15.85
C GLY A 46 -5.49 25.08 -16.21
N ASP A 47 -4.99 26.31 -16.04
CA ASP A 47 -3.60 26.66 -16.25
C ASP A 47 -2.70 25.96 -15.23
N GLY A 48 -1.53 25.52 -15.68
CA GLY A 48 -0.53 24.87 -14.85
C GLY A 48 0.39 25.89 -14.18
N HIS A 49 0.61 25.70 -12.88
CA HIS A 49 1.49 26.51 -12.07
C HIS A 49 2.50 25.65 -11.32
N SER A 50 3.66 26.23 -11.02
CA SER A 50 4.58 25.61 -10.07
C SER A 50 3.98 25.64 -8.67
N ASN A 51 4.14 24.53 -7.93
CA ASN A 51 3.63 24.41 -6.57
C ASN A 51 4.75 24.00 -5.62
N TRP A 52 4.85 24.73 -4.50
CA TRP A 52 5.70 24.38 -3.36
C TRP A 52 4.83 24.05 -2.17
N LYS A 53 4.96 22.87 -1.62
CA LYS A 53 4.16 22.47 -0.48
C LYS A 53 4.97 21.71 0.57
N ALA A 54 4.60 21.91 1.83
CA ALA A 54 5.02 21.03 2.91
C ALA A 54 4.23 19.72 2.80
N THR A 55 4.93 18.60 2.77
CA THR A 55 4.35 17.27 2.53
C THR A 55 4.58 16.35 3.72
N SER A 56 3.59 15.49 3.95
CA SER A 56 3.63 14.43 4.95
C SER A 56 3.67 13.09 4.23
N GLY A 57 4.68 12.27 4.54
CA GLY A 57 4.71 10.90 4.05
C GLY A 57 5.06 10.73 2.58
N SER A 58 5.93 11.58 2.03
CA SER A 58 6.32 11.49 0.61
C SER A 58 6.98 10.16 0.26
N VAL A 59 7.81 9.61 1.15
CA VAL A 59 8.40 8.27 1.00
C VAL A 59 7.58 7.24 1.76
N ASN A 60 7.27 7.50 3.02
CA ASN A 60 6.46 6.55 3.81
C ASN A 60 5.42 7.32 4.63
N GLY A 61 4.14 7.05 4.40
CA GLY A 61 3.06 7.70 5.13
C GLY A 61 3.29 7.74 6.64
N SER A 62 3.23 8.96 7.24
CA SER A 62 3.38 9.16 8.68
C SER A 62 2.32 8.36 9.42
N ARG A 63 2.76 7.62 10.46
CA ARG A 63 1.91 6.69 11.20
C ARG A 63 2.38 6.45 12.60
N TRP A 64 1.47 6.04 13.46
CA TRP A 64 1.77 5.42 14.73
C TRP A 64 0.83 4.24 14.96
N GLY A 65 1.20 3.30 15.81
CA GLY A 65 0.36 2.14 16.06
C GLY A 65 0.76 1.36 17.30
N LEU A 66 -0.16 0.50 17.71
CA LEU A 66 0.01 -0.50 18.74
C LEU A 66 -0.06 -1.88 18.10
N ARG A 67 0.89 -2.72 18.41
CA ARG A 67 0.84 -4.15 18.08
C ARG A 67 1.08 -4.97 19.34
N GLY A 68 0.29 -6.01 19.48
CA GLY A 68 0.42 -6.89 20.63
C GLY A 68 0.44 -8.36 20.25
N ALA A 69 1.07 -9.13 21.13
CA ALA A 69 1.05 -10.59 21.05
C ALA A 69 0.93 -11.16 22.46
N GLU A 70 0.02 -12.11 22.64
CA GLU A 70 -0.15 -12.92 23.84
C GLU A 70 0.18 -14.36 23.50
N ASP A 71 1.10 -14.98 24.22
CA ASP A 71 1.44 -16.39 24.06
C ASP A 71 0.36 -17.27 24.70
N LEU A 72 -0.31 -18.08 23.90
CA LEU A 72 -1.37 -19.00 24.33
C LEU A 72 -0.83 -20.42 24.59
N GLY A 73 0.49 -20.61 24.44
CA GLY A 73 1.15 -21.91 24.57
C GLY A 73 1.14 -22.73 23.28
N GLY A 74 1.99 -23.75 23.21
CA GLY A 74 2.08 -24.65 22.05
C GLY A 74 2.44 -24.00 20.72
N GLY A 75 3.07 -22.80 20.73
CA GLY A 75 3.40 -22.03 19.54
C GLY A 75 2.20 -21.26 18.95
N LEU A 76 1.11 -21.17 19.68
CA LEU A 76 -0.07 -20.38 19.35
C LEU A 76 -0.02 -19.02 20.06
N LYS A 77 -0.39 -17.95 19.35
CA LYS A 77 -0.48 -16.59 19.89
C LYS A 77 -1.76 -15.91 19.45
N ALA A 78 -2.36 -15.12 20.35
CA ALA A 78 -3.29 -14.07 19.95
C ALA A 78 -2.49 -12.83 19.56
N ILE A 79 -2.86 -12.20 18.43
CA ILE A 79 -2.16 -11.05 17.90
C ILE A 79 -3.15 -9.95 17.55
N PHE A 80 -2.72 -8.68 17.65
CA PHE A 80 -3.48 -7.56 17.12
C PHE A 80 -2.55 -6.47 16.58
N THR A 81 -3.08 -5.64 15.68
CA THR A 81 -2.46 -4.40 15.22
C THR A 81 -3.54 -3.33 15.07
N LEU A 82 -3.27 -2.14 15.62
CA LEU A 82 -4.04 -0.92 15.43
C LEU A 82 -3.07 0.14 14.92
N GLU A 83 -3.24 0.62 13.68
CA GLU A 83 -2.31 1.56 13.03
C GLU A 83 -3.07 2.75 12.47
N ASN A 84 -2.74 3.94 12.99
CA ASN A 84 -3.22 5.24 12.52
C ASN A 84 -2.28 5.79 11.46
N GLY A 85 -2.82 6.37 10.40
CA GLY A 85 -2.09 7.23 9.48
C GLY A 85 -2.48 8.68 9.72
N PHE A 86 -1.53 9.60 9.70
CA PHE A 86 -1.80 11.01 9.95
C PHE A 86 -0.96 11.93 9.07
N ASN A 87 -1.42 13.16 8.94
CA ASN A 87 -0.69 14.22 8.28
C ASN A 87 0.09 15.03 9.32
N ILE A 88 1.43 14.93 9.31
CA ILE A 88 2.28 15.64 10.27
C ILE A 88 2.22 17.18 10.10
N MET A 89 1.81 17.69 8.94
CA MET A 89 1.78 19.13 8.66
C MET A 89 0.61 19.84 9.34
N ASN A 90 -0.50 19.13 9.60
CA ASN A 90 -1.71 19.73 10.18
C ASN A 90 -2.37 18.89 11.29
N GLY A 91 -1.83 17.70 11.59
CA GLY A 91 -2.32 16.81 12.66
C GLY A 91 -3.60 16.04 12.35
N THR A 92 -4.13 16.09 11.11
CA THR A 92 -5.36 15.37 10.75
C THR A 92 -5.10 13.89 10.54
N ASN A 93 -6.10 13.05 10.85
CA ASN A 93 -6.06 11.63 10.50
C ASN A 93 -6.12 11.45 8.98
N GLY A 94 -5.36 10.48 8.47
CA GLY A 94 -5.42 10.03 7.08
C GLY A 94 -6.58 9.05 6.83
N GLN A 95 -6.58 8.47 5.63
CA GLN A 95 -7.52 7.41 5.21
C GLN A 95 -8.99 7.75 5.52
N GLY A 96 -9.44 8.93 5.07
CA GLY A 96 -10.82 9.40 5.27
C GLY A 96 -11.15 9.77 6.73
N GLY A 97 -10.15 10.22 7.50
CA GLY A 97 -10.33 10.65 8.89
C GLY A 97 -10.42 9.53 9.92
N ARG A 98 -10.11 8.28 9.52
CA ARG A 98 -10.18 7.12 10.42
C ARG A 98 -9.04 7.13 11.44
N GLU A 99 -9.36 6.84 12.72
CA GLU A 99 -8.37 6.71 13.79
C GLU A 99 -7.37 5.56 13.51
N PHE A 100 -7.85 4.40 13.08
CA PHE A 100 -7.00 3.26 12.68
C PHE A 100 -7.19 2.95 11.19
N GLY A 101 -6.98 3.96 10.36
CA GLY A 101 -7.27 3.90 8.92
C GLY A 101 -6.29 3.05 8.11
N ARG A 102 -5.12 2.71 8.66
CA ARG A 102 -4.12 1.89 7.98
C ARG A 102 -4.35 0.41 8.23
N GLN A 103 -4.36 -0.01 9.48
CA GLN A 103 -4.65 -1.40 9.87
C GLN A 103 -5.41 -1.42 11.20
N ALA A 104 -6.39 -2.28 11.31
CA ALA A 104 -7.14 -2.56 12.54
C ALA A 104 -7.60 -4.01 12.49
N PHE A 105 -6.84 -4.91 13.11
CA PHE A 105 -7.15 -6.34 13.10
C PHE A 105 -6.74 -7.06 14.39
N VAL A 106 -7.37 -8.20 14.62
CA VAL A 106 -7.06 -9.19 15.65
C VAL A 106 -7.02 -10.57 15.02
N GLY A 107 -6.27 -11.50 15.58
CA GLY A 107 -6.21 -12.86 15.06
C GLY A 107 -5.40 -13.83 15.88
N LEU A 108 -5.27 -15.04 15.34
CA LEU A 108 -4.46 -16.11 15.90
C LEU A 108 -3.29 -16.40 14.96
N SER A 109 -2.13 -16.59 15.53
CA SER A 109 -0.89 -16.93 14.82
C SER A 109 -0.29 -18.20 15.40
N SER A 110 0.06 -19.14 14.52
CA SER A 110 0.76 -20.38 14.86
C SER A 110 2.12 -20.38 14.19
N THR A 111 3.14 -20.83 14.92
CA THR A 111 4.50 -21.00 14.36
C THR A 111 4.54 -22.04 13.23
N GLN A 112 3.60 -22.98 13.24
CA GLN A 112 3.53 -24.09 12.30
C GLN A 112 2.65 -23.79 11.09
N PHE A 113 1.48 -23.15 11.31
CA PHE A 113 0.45 -23.00 10.28
C PHE A 113 0.32 -21.57 9.75
N GLY A 114 0.97 -20.58 10.37
CA GLY A 114 0.80 -19.17 10.02
C GLY A 114 -0.29 -18.49 10.81
N ALA A 115 -0.92 -17.45 10.24
CA ALA A 115 -1.87 -16.61 10.94
C ALA A 115 -3.21 -16.48 10.21
N VAL A 116 -4.30 -16.42 11.00
CA VAL A 116 -5.62 -15.98 10.54
C VAL A 116 -5.99 -14.72 11.31
N THR A 117 -6.32 -13.66 10.59
CA THR A 117 -6.64 -12.34 11.14
C THR A 117 -7.96 -11.80 10.58
N LEU A 118 -8.67 -11.00 11.38
CA LEU A 118 -9.95 -10.39 11.04
C LEU A 118 -9.87 -8.89 11.27
N GLY A 119 -10.35 -8.10 10.30
CA GLY A 119 -10.42 -6.64 10.41
C GLY A 119 -10.08 -5.91 9.12
N ARG A 120 -9.55 -4.67 9.26
CA ARG A 120 -9.06 -3.85 8.16
C ARG A 120 -7.58 -4.10 7.93
N GLN A 121 -7.20 -4.52 6.71
CA GLN A 121 -5.87 -5.04 6.42
C GLN A 121 -5.44 -4.75 4.98
N TYR A 122 -4.16 -4.98 4.70
CA TYR A 122 -3.59 -4.97 3.36
C TYR A 122 -3.93 -6.25 2.60
N ASP A 123 -4.13 -6.11 1.31
CA ASP A 123 -4.38 -7.21 0.38
C ASP A 123 -3.10 -7.95 -0.02
N SER A 124 -3.26 -9.05 -0.80
CA SER A 124 -2.14 -9.88 -1.20
C SER A 124 -1.23 -9.22 -2.24
N VAL A 125 -1.70 -8.24 -3.03
CA VAL A 125 -0.85 -7.51 -3.99
C VAL A 125 0.14 -6.64 -3.23
N VAL A 126 -0.34 -5.90 -2.22
CA VAL A 126 0.51 -5.12 -1.32
C VAL A 126 1.50 -6.00 -0.55
N ASP A 127 1.04 -7.14 0.00
CA ASP A 127 1.87 -7.97 0.86
C ASP A 127 2.98 -8.72 0.09
N PHE A 128 2.71 -9.16 -1.14
CA PHE A 128 3.61 -10.04 -1.88
C PHE A 128 4.36 -9.33 -3.00
N ILE A 129 3.70 -8.48 -3.80
CA ILE A 129 4.34 -7.77 -4.92
C ILE A 129 4.92 -6.43 -4.46
N GLY A 130 4.22 -5.69 -3.59
CA GLY A 130 4.66 -4.38 -3.10
C GLY A 130 6.14 -4.31 -2.66
N PRO A 131 6.68 -5.28 -1.88
CA PRO A 131 8.08 -5.29 -1.47
C PRO A 131 9.10 -5.42 -2.62
N LEU A 132 8.66 -5.79 -3.82
CA LEU A 132 9.51 -5.94 -5.02
C LEU A 132 9.52 -4.67 -5.87
N ALA A 133 8.47 -3.84 -5.82
CA ALA A 133 8.38 -2.55 -6.47
C ALA A 133 9.08 -1.47 -5.63
N LEU A 134 9.63 -0.44 -6.29
CA LEU A 134 10.35 0.61 -5.57
C LEU A 134 9.41 1.40 -4.65
N THR A 135 8.18 1.68 -5.09
CA THR A 135 7.16 2.40 -4.32
C THR A 135 6.84 1.72 -2.97
N GLY A 136 6.74 0.40 -2.92
CA GLY A 136 6.43 -0.37 -1.70
C GLY A 136 7.59 -0.49 -0.71
N THR A 137 8.74 0.15 -0.98
CA THR A 137 9.94 0.10 -0.15
C THR A 137 10.22 1.42 0.59
N GLN A 138 11.26 1.43 1.40
CA GLN A 138 11.76 2.68 2.00
C GLN A 138 12.49 3.61 1.02
N TYR A 139 12.64 3.21 -0.23
CA TYR A 139 13.41 3.92 -1.25
C TYR A 139 12.54 4.57 -2.32
N GLY A 140 11.23 4.49 -2.20
CA GLY A 140 10.30 4.99 -3.21
C GLY A 140 9.20 5.85 -2.61
N GLY A 141 8.10 5.22 -2.24
CA GLY A 141 6.93 5.88 -1.68
C GLY A 141 5.95 6.40 -2.73
N THR A 142 5.05 7.25 -2.28
CA THR A 142 3.84 7.62 -3.03
C THR A 142 4.10 8.20 -4.41
N GLN A 143 5.16 9.02 -4.57
CA GLN A 143 5.44 9.64 -5.86
C GLN A 143 5.94 8.63 -6.90
N PHE A 144 6.54 7.51 -6.46
CA PHE A 144 7.07 6.45 -7.34
C PHE A 144 6.06 5.35 -7.64
N ALA A 145 4.82 5.48 -7.16
CA ALA A 145 3.76 4.55 -7.52
C ALA A 145 3.45 4.59 -9.02
N HIS A 146 3.04 3.49 -9.58
CA HIS A 146 2.57 3.43 -10.95
C HIS A 146 1.40 4.40 -11.16
N PRO A 147 1.15 4.90 -12.37
CA PRO A 147 0.14 5.93 -12.62
C PRO A 147 -1.16 5.66 -11.87
N PHE A 148 -1.59 6.64 -11.05
CA PHE A 148 -2.79 6.57 -10.19
C PHE A 148 -2.76 5.49 -9.09
N ASP A 149 -1.60 4.89 -8.79
CA ASP A 149 -1.49 3.67 -7.96
C ASP A 149 -2.51 2.61 -8.41
N ASN A 150 -2.63 2.43 -9.74
CA ASN A 150 -3.69 1.62 -10.37
C ASN A 150 -3.67 0.17 -9.89
N ASP A 151 -2.54 -0.33 -9.43
CA ASP A 151 -2.30 -1.70 -8.96
C ASP A 151 -2.17 -1.80 -7.43
N ASN A 152 -2.38 -0.70 -6.69
CA ASN A 152 -2.33 -0.62 -5.23
C ASN A 152 -0.97 -0.96 -4.60
N LEU A 153 0.14 -0.90 -5.34
CA LEU A 153 1.46 -1.24 -4.77
C LEU A 153 1.95 -0.21 -3.73
N ASP A 154 1.50 1.05 -3.80
CA ASP A 154 1.70 2.06 -2.74
C ASP A 154 0.62 1.99 -1.64
N ASN A 155 -0.33 1.05 -1.80
CA ASN A 155 -1.34 0.81 -0.80
C ASN A 155 -2.27 2.02 -0.58
N THR A 156 -2.83 2.55 -1.66
CA THR A 156 -3.82 3.64 -1.63
C THR A 156 -5.07 3.22 -0.89
N PHE A 157 -5.58 2.00 -1.13
CA PHE A 157 -6.73 1.46 -0.39
C PHE A 157 -6.36 0.24 0.48
N ARG A 158 -7.21 -0.06 1.45
CA ARG A 158 -7.15 -1.21 2.36
C ARG A 158 -8.51 -1.88 2.37
N VAL A 159 -8.52 -3.17 2.62
CA VAL A 159 -9.75 -3.97 2.63
C VAL A 159 -10.33 -4.01 4.04
N ASN A 160 -11.56 -3.55 4.17
CA ASN A 160 -12.36 -3.65 5.39
C ASN A 160 -13.01 -5.03 5.51
N ASN A 161 -13.54 -5.32 6.69
CA ASN A 161 -14.40 -6.50 6.94
C ASN A 161 -13.74 -7.79 6.44
N SER A 162 -12.42 -7.90 6.56
CA SER A 162 -11.70 -8.99 5.93
C SER A 162 -11.34 -10.09 6.91
N ILE A 163 -11.33 -11.32 6.40
CA ILE A 163 -10.60 -12.45 6.94
C ILE A 163 -9.39 -12.70 6.05
N LYS A 164 -8.22 -12.83 6.66
CA LYS A 164 -6.95 -13.04 5.95
C LYS A 164 -6.18 -14.20 6.56
N TYR A 165 -5.67 -15.05 5.71
CA TYR A 165 -4.72 -16.09 6.07
C TYR A 165 -3.34 -15.75 5.51
N THR A 166 -2.30 -15.93 6.32
CA THR A 166 -0.90 -15.86 5.88
C THR A 166 -0.16 -17.07 6.43
N SER A 167 0.41 -17.88 5.57
CA SER A 167 1.12 -19.10 5.96
C SER A 167 2.37 -18.82 6.79
N ALA A 168 2.84 -19.81 7.52
CA ALA A 168 4.22 -19.84 7.99
C ALA A 168 5.20 -19.84 6.79
N ASN A 169 6.47 -19.58 7.06
CA ASN A 169 7.51 -19.70 6.04
C ASN A 169 7.95 -21.17 5.92
N TYR A 170 7.66 -21.78 4.80
CA TYR A 170 8.06 -23.17 4.49
C TYR A 170 9.26 -23.19 3.56
N ALA A 171 10.48 -23.17 4.14
CA ALA A 171 11.72 -23.16 3.38
C ALA A 171 11.81 -22.05 2.30
N GLY A 172 11.40 -20.85 2.66
CA GLY A 172 11.35 -19.67 1.77
C GLY A 172 10.01 -19.44 1.07
N PHE A 173 9.13 -20.41 1.03
CA PHE A 173 7.81 -20.28 0.43
C PHE A 173 6.79 -19.72 1.44
N LYS A 174 6.01 -18.74 1.00
CA LYS A 174 4.85 -18.19 1.73
C LYS A 174 3.65 -18.07 0.80
N LEU A 175 2.47 -18.25 1.38
CA LEU A 175 1.17 -18.11 0.74
C LEU A 175 0.28 -17.19 1.58
N GLY A 176 -0.55 -16.38 0.95
CA GLY A 176 -1.57 -15.58 1.60
C GLY A 176 -2.85 -15.53 0.80
N ALA A 177 -3.97 -15.42 1.48
CA ALA A 177 -5.29 -15.24 0.88
C ALA A 177 -6.16 -14.37 1.78
N MET A 178 -7.04 -13.57 1.16
CA MET A 178 -7.95 -12.70 1.89
C MET A 178 -9.32 -12.66 1.21
N TYR A 179 -10.35 -12.49 2.03
CA TYR A 179 -11.70 -12.19 1.59
C TYR A 179 -12.26 -11.05 2.43
N GLY A 180 -12.74 -9.99 1.78
CA GLY A 180 -13.43 -8.85 2.38
C GLY A 180 -14.93 -8.93 2.07
N PHE A 181 -15.75 -8.90 3.11
CA PHE A 181 -17.21 -9.02 3.02
C PHE A 181 -17.86 -7.68 2.66
N SER A 182 -18.99 -7.77 1.95
CA SER A 182 -19.84 -6.61 1.63
C SER A 182 -20.55 -6.04 2.86
N ASN A 183 -20.80 -6.85 3.89
CA ASN A 183 -21.60 -6.52 5.06
C ASN A 183 -23.03 -6.00 4.71
N GLU A 184 -23.55 -6.39 3.56
CA GLU A 184 -24.86 -5.99 3.08
C GLU A 184 -25.81 -7.18 2.99
N ALA A 185 -27.00 -7.05 3.59
CA ALA A 185 -28.02 -8.10 3.55
C ALA A 185 -28.58 -8.25 2.14
N GLY A 186 -28.49 -9.45 1.57
CA GLY A 186 -28.89 -9.73 0.19
C GLY A 186 -27.86 -9.30 -0.87
N GLY A 187 -26.83 -8.56 -0.46
CA GLY A 187 -25.76 -8.02 -1.36
C GLY A 187 -24.41 -8.71 -1.17
N PHE A 188 -24.32 -10.03 -1.03
CA PHE A 188 -23.07 -10.74 -0.74
C PHE A 188 -21.92 -10.40 -1.71
N ALA A 189 -22.24 -10.10 -2.97
CA ALA A 189 -21.25 -9.76 -3.99
C ALA A 189 -21.06 -8.25 -4.18
N ASP A 190 -21.88 -7.41 -3.54
CA ASP A 190 -21.84 -5.96 -3.70
C ASP A 190 -20.77 -5.35 -2.81
N ASN A 191 -19.75 -4.74 -3.42
CA ASN A 191 -18.54 -4.23 -2.77
C ASN A 191 -17.83 -5.27 -1.89
N ARG A 192 -17.53 -6.43 -2.44
CA ARG A 192 -16.64 -7.45 -1.87
C ARG A 192 -15.26 -7.37 -2.48
N ALA A 193 -14.27 -7.91 -1.77
CA ALA A 193 -12.90 -8.05 -2.26
C ALA A 193 -12.36 -9.45 -1.96
N TYR A 194 -11.49 -9.98 -2.81
CA TYR A 194 -10.71 -11.16 -2.49
C TYR A 194 -9.35 -11.11 -3.18
N SER A 195 -8.34 -11.67 -2.53
CA SER A 195 -7.00 -11.73 -3.08
C SER A 195 -6.27 -13.00 -2.66
N ILE A 196 -5.29 -13.38 -3.45
CA ILE A 196 -4.35 -14.46 -3.17
C ILE A 196 -2.97 -14.05 -3.64
N GLY A 197 -1.93 -14.48 -2.93
CA GLY A 197 -0.55 -14.23 -3.33
C GLY A 197 0.39 -15.27 -2.78
N ALA A 198 1.55 -15.39 -3.41
CA ALA A 198 2.62 -16.26 -2.97
C ALA A 198 3.97 -15.61 -3.21
N SER A 199 4.96 -15.95 -2.38
CA SER A 199 6.34 -15.57 -2.56
C SER A 199 7.29 -16.73 -2.30
N TYR A 200 8.45 -16.68 -2.95
CA TYR A 200 9.55 -17.60 -2.70
C TYR A 200 10.85 -16.81 -2.55
N ASN A 201 11.53 -17.04 -1.42
CA ASN A 201 12.80 -16.40 -1.10
C ASN A 201 13.88 -17.50 -1.03
N TYR A 202 14.88 -17.40 -1.88
CA TYR A 202 15.99 -18.35 -1.91
C TYR A 202 17.33 -17.61 -2.04
N GLY A 203 18.07 -17.54 -0.93
CA GLY A 203 19.31 -16.76 -0.86
C GLY A 203 19.07 -15.30 -1.27
N PRO A 204 19.75 -14.80 -2.33
CA PRO A 204 19.59 -13.42 -2.80
C PRO A 204 18.33 -13.20 -3.66
N LEU A 205 17.63 -14.26 -4.03
CA LEU A 205 16.50 -14.24 -4.95
C LEU A 205 15.18 -14.11 -4.18
N ASN A 206 14.34 -13.15 -4.58
CA ASN A 206 12.98 -13.01 -4.12
C ASN A 206 12.06 -12.96 -5.34
N ILE A 207 11.04 -13.83 -5.38
CA ILE A 207 10.03 -13.88 -6.42
C ILE A 207 8.67 -13.86 -5.75
N ALA A 208 7.71 -13.12 -6.31
CA ALA A 208 6.34 -13.14 -5.83
C ALA A 208 5.35 -12.91 -6.96
N GLY A 209 4.11 -13.35 -6.74
CA GLY A 209 2.97 -13.08 -7.58
C GLY A 209 1.70 -12.99 -6.75
N ALA A 210 0.73 -12.22 -7.25
CA ALA A 210 -0.55 -12.06 -6.58
C ALA A 210 -1.68 -11.75 -7.58
N TYR A 211 -2.89 -12.00 -7.12
CA TYR A 211 -4.13 -11.64 -7.77
C TYR A 211 -5.08 -11.02 -6.76
N MET A 212 -5.83 -10.01 -7.20
CA MET A 212 -6.89 -9.39 -6.43
C MET A 212 -8.09 -9.07 -7.32
N GLN A 213 -9.29 -9.19 -6.79
CA GLN A 213 -10.51 -8.70 -7.42
C GLN A 213 -11.38 -7.93 -6.42
N LEU A 214 -11.89 -6.80 -6.88
CA LEU A 214 -12.89 -5.98 -6.22
C LEU A 214 -14.17 -5.99 -7.07
N ASN A 215 -15.33 -6.10 -6.44
CA ASN A 215 -16.63 -5.99 -7.09
C ASN A 215 -17.36 -4.74 -6.60
N ASN A 216 -17.95 -3.99 -7.51
CA ASN A 216 -18.71 -2.77 -7.24
C ASN A 216 -17.97 -1.77 -6.34
N VAL A 217 -16.67 -1.59 -6.59
CA VAL A 217 -15.83 -0.65 -5.85
C VAL A 217 -16.30 0.77 -6.14
N GLY A 218 -16.52 1.54 -5.09
CA GLY A 218 -17.05 2.89 -5.23
C GLY A 218 -18.54 2.96 -5.61
N SER A 219 -19.26 1.84 -5.50
CA SER A 219 -20.70 1.82 -5.69
C SER A 219 -21.39 2.78 -4.71
N PRO A 220 -22.29 3.65 -5.19
CA PRO A 220 -23.02 4.57 -4.30
C PRO A 220 -23.97 3.84 -3.34
N THR A 221 -24.29 2.58 -3.61
CA THR A 221 -25.24 1.78 -2.79
C THR A 221 -24.56 1.16 -1.57
N ASN A 222 -23.28 0.82 -1.61
CA ASN A 222 -22.55 0.20 -0.49
C ASN A 222 -21.11 0.73 -0.34
N ASN A 223 -20.94 2.06 -0.39
CA ASN A 223 -19.62 2.68 -0.33
C ASN A 223 -19.07 2.87 1.09
N VAL A 224 -19.89 2.71 2.13
CA VAL A 224 -19.54 2.94 3.53
C VAL A 224 -19.25 1.64 4.26
N ASN A 225 -20.07 0.60 4.03
CA ASN A 225 -20.02 -0.66 4.77
C ASN A 225 -19.26 -1.78 4.04
N GLY A 226 -18.97 -1.63 2.75
CA GLY A 226 -18.33 -2.64 1.93
C GLY A 226 -16.84 -2.83 2.18
N ALA A 227 -16.26 -3.74 1.42
CA ALA A 227 -14.85 -4.10 1.53
C ALA A 227 -13.90 -2.95 1.20
N VAL A 228 -14.24 -2.08 0.24
CA VAL A 228 -13.45 -0.91 -0.13
C VAL A 228 -14.35 0.32 -0.22
N THR A 229 -13.96 1.40 0.45
CA THR A 229 -14.72 2.66 0.49
C THR A 229 -14.23 3.65 -0.57
N THR A 230 -15.12 4.49 -1.08
CA THR A 230 -14.86 5.45 -2.17
C THR A 230 -13.80 6.49 -1.84
N ASP A 231 -13.62 6.82 -0.57
CA ASP A 231 -12.65 7.80 -0.08
C ASP A 231 -11.19 7.33 -0.17
N ASN A 232 -10.97 6.05 -0.49
CA ASN A 232 -9.62 5.46 -0.54
C ASN A 232 -9.31 4.77 -1.87
N THR A 233 -10.25 4.65 -2.80
CA THR A 233 -9.99 3.98 -4.08
C THR A 233 -9.71 5.00 -5.19
N PRO A 234 -8.68 4.77 -6.04
CA PRO A 234 -8.44 5.64 -7.19
C PRO A 234 -9.50 5.49 -8.28
N PHE A 235 -10.29 4.41 -8.28
CA PHE A 235 -11.31 4.15 -9.30
C PHE A 235 -12.63 3.73 -8.69
N SER A 236 -13.73 4.08 -9.39
CA SER A 236 -15.04 3.47 -9.18
C SER A 236 -15.39 2.62 -10.41
N ALA A 237 -15.73 1.36 -10.18
CA ALA A 237 -15.98 0.39 -11.26
C ALA A 237 -16.87 -0.76 -10.79
N GLY A 238 -17.60 -1.37 -11.72
CA GLY A 238 -18.37 -2.58 -11.46
C GLY A 238 -17.48 -3.75 -11.06
N ARG A 239 -16.28 -3.83 -11.65
CA ARG A 239 -15.25 -4.82 -11.27
C ARG A 239 -13.85 -4.26 -11.52
N GLN A 240 -12.96 -4.43 -10.54
CA GLN A 240 -11.53 -4.19 -10.71
C GLN A 240 -10.76 -5.48 -10.45
N ARG A 241 -9.83 -5.83 -11.33
CA ARG A 241 -8.93 -6.99 -11.22
C ARG A 241 -7.49 -6.49 -11.31
N ILE A 242 -6.66 -6.94 -10.39
CA ILE A 242 -5.22 -6.66 -10.35
C ILE A 242 -4.49 -7.98 -10.28
N PHE A 243 -3.51 -8.19 -11.14
CA PHE A 243 -2.62 -9.33 -11.04
C PHE A 243 -1.22 -8.96 -11.53
N GLY A 244 -0.25 -9.69 -11.04
CA GLY A 244 1.12 -9.46 -11.44
C GLY A 244 2.11 -10.31 -10.67
N GLY A 245 3.37 -9.98 -10.86
CA GLY A 245 4.48 -10.59 -10.17
C GLY A 245 5.75 -9.79 -10.34
N GLY A 246 6.75 -10.17 -9.56
CA GLY A 246 8.03 -9.52 -9.62
C GLY A 246 9.16 -10.43 -9.14
N ILE A 247 10.36 -9.99 -9.41
CA ILE A 247 11.60 -10.65 -9.04
C ILE A 247 12.63 -9.62 -8.63
N ASN A 248 13.31 -9.87 -7.51
CA ASN A 248 14.46 -9.08 -7.06
C ASN A 248 15.66 -10.01 -6.83
N TYR A 249 16.84 -9.53 -7.19
CA TYR A 249 18.09 -10.22 -6.92
C TYR A 249 19.08 -9.28 -6.23
N ALA A 250 19.58 -9.70 -5.06
CA ALA A 250 20.58 -8.97 -4.30
C ALA A 250 21.99 -9.49 -4.58
N PHE A 251 22.93 -8.60 -4.90
CA PHE A 251 24.36 -8.95 -5.09
C PHE A 251 25.25 -7.89 -4.45
N GLY A 252 25.87 -8.27 -3.35
CA GLY A 252 26.65 -7.34 -2.53
C GLY A 252 25.80 -6.15 -2.06
N PRO A 253 26.25 -4.90 -2.29
CA PRO A 253 25.51 -3.71 -1.88
C PRO A 253 24.32 -3.35 -2.81
N ALA A 254 24.17 -4.06 -3.93
CA ALA A 254 23.15 -3.79 -4.95
C ALA A 254 21.97 -4.75 -4.85
N THR A 255 20.80 -4.25 -5.25
CA THR A 255 19.63 -5.08 -5.56
C THR A 255 19.04 -4.55 -6.86
N VAL A 256 18.70 -5.44 -7.78
CA VAL A 256 17.95 -5.10 -8.99
C VAL A 256 16.65 -5.87 -9.00
N GLY A 257 15.63 -5.30 -9.62
CA GLY A 257 14.31 -5.87 -9.66
C GLY A 257 13.56 -5.58 -10.96
N PHE A 258 12.58 -6.42 -11.19
CA PHE A 258 11.57 -6.26 -12.24
C PHE A 258 10.20 -6.57 -11.66
N VAL A 259 9.21 -5.71 -11.97
CA VAL A 259 7.82 -5.90 -11.59
C VAL A 259 6.94 -5.74 -12.82
N PHE A 260 6.01 -6.63 -12.94
CA PHE A 260 4.91 -6.60 -13.92
C PHE A 260 3.60 -6.61 -13.18
N THR A 261 2.69 -5.70 -13.52
CA THR A 261 1.30 -5.73 -13.04
C THR A 261 0.35 -5.40 -14.17
N GLN A 262 -0.86 -5.94 -14.09
CA GLN A 262 -1.96 -5.53 -14.93
C GLN A 262 -3.19 -5.27 -14.10
N THR A 263 -3.81 -4.11 -14.33
CA THR A 263 -5.08 -3.71 -13.75
C THR A 263 -6.12 -3.60 -14.84
N MET A 264 -7.27 -4.21 -14.63
CA MET A 264 -8.42 -4.17 -15.53
C MET A 264 -9.66 -3.75 -14.75
N LEU A 265 -10.36 -2.76 -15.26
CA LEU A 265 -11.62 -2.29 -14.73
C LEU A 265 -12.71 -2.52 -15.79
N ASP A 266 -13.80 -3.15 -15.37
CA ASP A 266 -15.00 -3.28 -16.15
C ASP A 266 -16.06 -2.33 -15.56
N ASP A 267 -16.82 -1.65 -16.43
CA ASP A 267 -17.83 -0.66 -16.05
C ASP A 267 -17.24 0.44 -15.15
N ALA A 268 -16.11 1.01 -15.59
CA ALA A 268 -15.43 2.08 -14.87
C ALA A 268 -16.20 3.39 -15.03
N THR A 269 -16.69 3.92 -13.91
CA THR A 269 -17.51 5.13 -13.89
C THR A 269 -16.68 6.37 -13.63
N SER A 270 -15.64 6.28 -12.80
CA SER A 270 -14.80 7.44 -12.47
C SER A 270 -13.37 7.08 -12.10
N LEU A 271 -12.47 8.02 -12.38
CA LEU A 271 -11.14 8.13 -11.79
C LEU A 271 -11.21 9.19 -10.68
N ASN A 272 -10.95 8.77 -9.44
CA ASN A 272 -11.22 9.56 -8.24
C ASN A 272 -9.97 10.32 -7.79
N ASN A 273 -10.14 11.55 -7.31
CA ASN A 273 -9.09 12.33 -6.60
C ASN A 273 -7.75 12.45 -7.36
N VAL A 274 -7.79 12.50 -8.67
CA VAL A 274 -6.59 12.55 -9.55
C VAL A 274 -5.82 13.85 -9.36
N ALA A 275 -6.52 14.91 -9.09
CA ALA A 275 -5.92 16.16 -8.66
C ALA A 275 -6.64 16.63 -7.39
N THR A 276 -5.89 17.18 -6.46
CA THR A 276 -6.38 17.63 -5.15
C THR A 276 -7.58 18.58 -5.23
N ASN A 277 -7.85 19.15 -6.39
CA ASN A 277 -8.96 20.09 -6.64
C ASN A 277 -9.71 19.85 -7.95
N ALA A 278 -9.34 18.88 -8.78
CA ALA A 278 -9.99 18.65 -10.07
C ALA A 278 -11.27 17.82 -9.98
N GLY A 279 -11.56 17.25 -8.79
CA GLY A 279 -12.69 16.33 -8.63
C GLY A 279 -12.46 14.97 -9.31
N ASN A 280 -13.55 14.26 -9.53
CA ASN A 280 -13.53 12.97 -10.20
C ASN A 280 -13.63 13.16 -11.71
N ILE A 281 -12.87 12.37 -12.47
CA ILE A 281 -12.98 12.33 -13.94
C ILE A 281 -13.97 11.23 -14.31
N ASN A 282 -15.01 11.57 -15.07
CA ASN A 282 -15.99 10.62 -15.56
C ASN A 282 -15.39 9.74 -16.66
N LEU A 283 -15.51 8.43 -16.53
CA LEU A 283 -14.99 7.43 -17.47
C LEU A 283 -16.09 6.78 -18.33
N GLY A 284 -17.36 7.14 -18.13
CA GLY A 284 -18.49 6.78 -18.99
C GLY A 284 -18.79 5.28 -19.07
N ASP A 285 -18.71 4.56 -17.96
CA ASP A 285 -18.92 3.10 -17.87
C ASP A 285 -18.03 2.30 -18.84
N SER A 286 -16.79 2.73 -18.98
CA SER A 286 -15.84 2.17 -19.94
C SER A 286 -15.01 1.03 -19.37
N HIS A 287 -14.37 0.27 -20.29
CA HIS A 287 -13.29 -0.62 -19.92
C HIS A 287 -11.98 0.16 -19.80
N VAL A 288 -11.31 0.02 -18.66
CA VAL A 288 -10.02 0.62 -18.41
C VAL A 288 -8.98 -0.48 -18.16
N ARG A 289 -7.79 -0.33 -18.72
CA ARG A 289 -6.67 -1.23 -18.51
C ARG A 289 -5.37 -0.45 -18.32
N PHE A 290 -4.59 -0.88 -17.35
CA PHE A 290 -3.19 -0.50 -17.19
C PHE A 290 -2.33 -1.76 -17.22
N THR A 291 -1.19 -1.69 -17.92
CA THR A 291 -0.17 -2.74 -17.92
C THR A 291 1.16 -2.08 -17.59
N ASN A 292 1.68 -2.35 -16.41
CA ASN A 292 2.86 -1.72 -15.87
C ASN A 292 4.07 -2.65 -15.98
N TYR A 293 5.20 -2.10 -16.38
CA TYR A 293 6.51 -2.74 -16.42
C TYR A 293 7.50 -1.83 -15.69
N GLU A 294 7.97 -2.26 -14.51
CA GLU A 294 8.95 -1.53 -13.72
C GLU A 294 10.27 -2.29 -13.71
N VAL A 295 11.37 -1.59 -14.04
CA VAL A 295 12.73 -2.01 -13.73
C VAL A 295 13.24 -1.11 -12.64
N ASN A 296 13.70 -1.68 -11.51
CA ASN A 296 14.16 -0.93 -10.37
C ASN A 296 15.51 -1.40 -9.86
N GLY A 297 16.17 -0.54 -9.11
CA GLY A 297 17.42 -0.88 -8.48
C GLY A 297 17.75 0.02 -7.29
N ARG A 298 18.54 -0.52 -6.38
CA ARG A 298 19.13 0.21 -5.27
C ARG A 298 20.59 -0.17 -5.09
N TYR A 299 21.38 0.77 -4.58
CA TYR A 299 22.80 0.57 -4.29
C TYR A 299 23.16 1.29 -3.00
N ASN A 300 23.77 0.58 -2.06
CA ASN A 300 24.32 1.16 -0.84
C ASN A 300 25.78 1.59 -1.12
N LEU A 301 25.97 2.89 -1.38
CA LEU A 301 27.31 3.48 -1.61
C LEU A 301 28.19 3.37 -0.38
N THR A 302 27.59 3.57 0.79
CA THR A 302 28.19 3.34 2.12
C THR A 302 27.11 2.74 3.03
N PRO A 303 27.46 2.30 4.27
CA PRO A 303 26.43 1.90 5.23
C PRO A 303 25.40 2.97 5.57
N ALA A 304 25.72 4.26 5.34
CA ALA A 304 24.83 5.37 5.61
C ALA A 304 24.18 5.98 4.35
N LEU A 305 24.81 5.86 3.17
CA LEU A 305 24.37 6.51 1.93
C LEU A 305 23.87 5.46 0.93
N SER A 306 22.63 5.62 0.48
CA SER A 306 22.01 4.79 -0.55
C SER A 306 21.46 5.62 -1.70
N ILE A 307 21.47 5.03 -2.88
CA ILE A 307 20.75 5.52 -4.06
C ILE A 307 19.79 4.45 -4.54
N ALA A 308 18.66 4.86 -5.06
CA ALA A 308 17.67 3.97 -5.66
C ALA A 308 17.00 4.66 -6.84
N GLY A 309 16.51 3.89 -7.78
CA GLY A 309 15.78 4.42 -8.92
C GLY A 309 14.96 3.35 -9.61
N ALA A 310 14.00 3.81 -10.38
CA ALA A 310 13.17 2.98 -11.24
C ALA A 310 12.87 3.67 -12.56
N TYR A 311 12.60 2.84 -13.56
CA TYR A 311 11.92 3.24 -14.77
C TYR A 311 10.65 2.39 -14.89
N THR A 312 9.52 3.07 -15.03
CA THR A 312 8.22 2.45 -15.25
C THR A 312 7.67 2.85 -16.60
N TYR A 313 7.29 1.85 -17.40
CA TYR A 313 6.48 2.01 -18.59
C TYR A 313 5.09 1.45 -18.35
N THR A 314 4.06 2.27 -18.57
CA THR A 314 2.66 1.86 -18.47
C THR A 314 1.97 1.99 -19.81
N ASP A 315 1.51 0.86 -20.38
CA ASP A 315 0.57 0.83 -21.51
C ASP A 315 -0.85 0.86 -20.96
N SER A 316 -1.63 1.87 -21.30
CA SER A 316 -2.97 2.01 -20.78
C SER A 316 -4.04 2.10 -21.88
N ARG A 317 -5.27 1.80 -21.48
CA ARG A 317 -6.47 2.08 -22.24
C ARG A 317 -7.49 2.68 -21.28
N ILE A 318 -7.91 3.92 -21.54
CA ILE A 318 -8.79 4.70 -20.67
C ILE A 318 -9.88 5.33 -21.55
N ALA A 319 -11.15 4.99 -21.31
CA ALA A 319 -12.30 5.54 -22.04
C ALA A 319 -12.16 5.48 -23.59
N GLY A 320 -11.54 4.41 -24.11
CA GLY A 320 -11.31 4.22 -25.55
C GLY A 320 -9.94 4.71 -26.04
N GLU A 321 -9.30 5.63 -25.36
CA GLU A 321 -8.00 6.19 -25.68
C GLU A 321 -6.85 5.32 -25.15
N LYS A 322 -5.62 5.57 -25.61
CA LYS A 322 -4.45 4.72 -25.33
C LYS A 322 -3.22 5.50 -24.86
N PRO A 323 -3.34 6.34 -23.83
CA PRO A 323 -2.18 7.06 -23.32
C PRO A 323 -1.15 6.08 -22.77
N LYS A 324 0.13 6.42 -22.95
CA LYS A 324 1.26 5.67 -22.40
C LYS A 324 1.99 6.55 -21.41
N PHE A 325 2.42 5.95 -20.30
CA PHE A 325 3.17 6.69 -19.29
C PHE A 325 4.60 6.17 -19.22
N HIS A 326 5.52 7.10 -19.10
CA HIS A 326 6.93 6.85 -18.86
C HIS A 326 7.32 7.59 -17.59
N GLN A 327 7.80 6.87 -16.58
CA GLN A 327 8.22 7.43 -15.30
C GLN A 327 9.70 7.13 -15.06
N VAL A 328 10.42 8.12 -14.57
CA VAL A 328 11.82 7.99 -14.12
C VAL A 328 11.89 8.49 -12.69
N SER A 329 12.21 7.60 -11.78
CA SER A 329 12.23 7.84 -10.32
C SER A 329 13.65 7.72 -9.80
N LEU A 330 14.09 8.67 -8.98
CA LEU A 330 15.42 8.64 -8.34
C LEU A 330 15.30 9.10 -6.89
N GLN A 331 15.98 8.40 -5.97
CA GLN A 331 16.11 8.78 -4.57
C GLN A 331 17.53 8.60 -4.08
N THR A 332 18.00 9.55 -3.29
CA THR A 332 19.20 9.42 -2.45
C THR A 332 18.77 9.57 -1.00
N ALA A 333 19.23 8.68 -0.12
CA ALA A 333 18.94 8.76 1.31
C ALA A 333 20.22 8.62 2.12
N TYR A 334 20.35 9.45 3.15
CA TYR A 334 21.47 9.43 4.09
C TYR A 334 20.98 9.16 5.51
N ALA A 335 21.41 8.03 6.07
CA ALA A 335 21.08 7.64 7.44
C ALA A 335 21.92 8.43 8.44
N LEU A 336 21.27 9.34 9.18
CA LEU A 336 21.86 10.05 10.32
C LEU A 336 22.00 9.12 11.54
N SER A 337 21.09 8.15 11.64
CA SER A 337 21.10 7.10 12.66
C SER A 337 20.33 5.86 12.16
N LYS A 338 20.25 4.80 12.99
CA LYS A 338 19.39 3.63 12.68
C LYS A 338 17.91 3.98 12.53
N ARG A 339 17.45 5.12 13.06
CA ARG A 339 16.05 5.54 13.09
C ARG A 339 15.75 6.80 12.29
N THR A 340 16.78 7.58 11.95
CA THR A 340 16.61 8.88 11.29
C THR A 340 17.41 8.94 10.01
N ASP A 341 16.75 9.31 8.93
CA ASP A 341 17.38 9.57 7.64
C ASP A 341 16.85 10.87 7.01
N VAL A 342 17.66 11.48 6.18
CA VAL A 342 17.28 12.56 5.27
C VAL A 342 17.34 12.04 3.85
N TYR A 343 16.47 12.54 2.98
CA TYR A 343 16.39 12.08 1.60
C TYR A 343 16.14 13.22 0.63
N LEU A 344 16.58 13.01 -0.60
CA LEU A 344 16.21 13.77 -1.79
C LEU A 344 15.64 12.78 -2.80
N GLN A 345 14.44 13.06 -3.31
CA GLN A 345 13.83 12.27 -4.37
C GLN A 345 13.37 13.16 -5.51
N GLY A 346 13.39 12.64 -6.71
CA GLY A 346 12.87 13.27 -7.91
C GLY A 346 12.12 12.27 -8.77
N GLU A 347 11.07 12.75 -9.39
CA GLU A 347 10.23 12.00 -10.30
C GLU A 347 9.99 12.83 -11.56
N TYR A 348 10.12 12.19 -12.72
CA TYR A 348 9.66 12.70 -13.99
C TYR A 348 8.66 11.75 -14.59
N GLN A 349 7.51 12.27 -14.99
CA GLN A 349 6.49 11.52 -15.71
C GLN A 349 6.18 12.20 -17.03
N HIS A 350 6.18 11.41 -18.11
CA HIS A 350 5.66 11.77 -19.42
C HIS A 350 4.47 10.88 -19.77
N MET A 351 3.37 11.49 -20.15
CA MET A 351 2.21 10.82 -20.73
C MET A 351 2.17 11.16 -22.23
N THR A 352 2.01 10.16 -23.10
CA THR A 352 1.75 10.47 -24.51
C THR A 352 0.45 11.23 -24.62
N ASP A 353 0.48 12.31 -25.39
CA ASP A 353 -0.66 13.20 -25.53
C ASP A 353 -1.87 12.50 -26.13
N ASP A 354 -3.03 12.77 -25.55
CA ASP A 354 -4.31 12.28 -26.02
C ASP A 354 -5.35 13.36 -25.79
N ASP A 355 -5.60 14.16 -26.85
CA ASP A 355 -6.45 15.35 -26.81
C ASP A 355 -7.90 15.09 -26.36
N ASN A 356 -8.31 13.81 -26.32
CA ASN A 356 -9.67 13.43 -25.94
C ASN A 356 -9.85 13.09 -24.46
N LEU A 357 -8.74 12.99 -23.69
CA LEU A 357 -8.79 12.72 -22.27
C LEU A 357 -8.52 13.99 -21.44
N PRO A 358 -9.37 14.32 -20.45
CA PRO A 358 -9.15 15.48 -19.59
C PRO A 358 -8.12 15.19 -18.48
N ILE A 359 -7.04 14.46 -18.82
CA ILE A 359 -5.96 14.10 -17.92
C ILE A 359 -4.62 14.54 -18.50
N GLY A 360 -3.74 15.03 -17.65
CA GLY A 360 -2.32 15.26 -17.95
C GLY A 360 -1.43 14.25 -17.24
N ALA A 361 -0.12 14.42 -17.36
CA ALA A 361 0.80 13.67 -16.52
C ALA A 361 0.45 13.87 -15.05
N THR A 362 0.44 12.79 -14.27
CA THR A 362 -0.05 12.80 -12.89
C THR A 362 0.86 11.93 -12.02
N ILE A 363 1.84 12.55 -11.40
CA ILE A 363 2.67 11.92 -10.38
C ILE A 363 1.82 11.79 -9.11
N ASN A 364 1.79 10.59 -8.54
CA ASN A 364 0.96 10.33 -7.36
C ASN A 364 1.30 11.24 -6.18
N GLY A 365 0.27 11.71 -5.47
CA GLY A 365 0.41 12.55 -4.27
C GLY A 365 0.73 14.02 -4.51
N VAL A 366 1.00 14.45 -5.77
CA VAL A 366 1.31 15.86 -6.06
C VAL A 366 0.26 16.58 -6.90
N GLY A 367 -0.66 15.84 -7.53
CA GLY A 367 -1.76 16.36 -8.35
C GLY A 367 -1.43 16.35 -9.84
N MET A 368 -2.44 16.61 -10.66
CA MET A 368 -2.37 16.54 -12.13
C MET A 368 -1.61 17.73 -12.73
N SER A 369 -0.87 17.47 -13.82
CA SER A 369 -0.24 18.50 -14.67
C SER A 369 -1.24 19.06 -15.68
N SER A 370 -1.01 20.31 -16.13
CA SER A 370 -1.70 20.91 -17.30
C SER A 370 -1.15 20.41 -18.63
N SER A 371 -0.13 19.57 -18.61
CA SER A 371 0.55 19.09 -19.82
C SER A 371 0.87 17.61 -19.74
N SER A 372 1.39 17.07 -20.86
CA SER A 372 1.87 15.68 -20.93
C SER A 372 3.12 15.40 -20.10
N ASN A 373 3.72 16.41 -19.45
CA ASN A 373 4.94 16.26 -18.66
C ASN A 373 4.76 16.80 -17.25
N GLN A 374 5.33 16.10 -16.28
CA GLN A 374 5.40 16.56 -14.90
C GLN A 374 6.74 16.22 -14.26
N VAL A 375 7.24 17.13 -13.45
CA VAL A 375 8.44 16.95 -12.62
C VAL A 375 8.06 17.22 -11.17
N SER A 376 8.50 16.34 -10.28
CA SER A 376 8.43 16.55 -8.84
C SER A 376 9.81 16.37 -8.20
N ALA A 377 10.11 17.18 -7.21
CA ALA A 377 11.32 17.05 -6.39
C ALA A 377 10.97 17.25 -4.92
N THR A 378 11.44 16.35 -4.06
CA THR A 378 11.17 16.40 -2.62
C THR A 378 12.45 16.25 -1.82
N VAL A 379 12.65 17.13 -0.84
CA VAL A 379 13.64 16.96 0.22
C VAL A 379 12.89 16.72 1.53
N GLY A 380 13.33 15.73 2.31
CA GLY A 380 12.62 15.39 3.54
C GLY A 380 13.48 14.71 4.59
N VAL A 381 12.89 14.58 5.77
CA VAL A 381 13.44 13.88 6.93
C VAL A 381 12.44 12.83 7.40
N ARG A 382 12.96 11.67 7.76
CA ARG A 382 12.16 10.56 8.26
C ARG A 382 12.73 10.06 9.57
N HIS A 383 11.85 9.84 10.55
CA HIS A 383 12.21 9.30 11.85
C HIS A 383 11.29 8.15 12.24
N ARG A 384 11.88 7.04 12.72
CA ARG A 384 11.19 5.84 13.20
C ARG A 384 11.36 5.70 14.71
N PHE A 385 10.32 5.32 15.42
CA PHE A 385 10.34 5.13 16.87
C PHE A 385 9.65 3.85 17.32
#